data_fc86d32c20aa4124beb3e6f8216a1851
#
_entry.id   fc86d32c20aa4124beb3e6f8216a1851
#
_cell.length_a   1.000
_cell.length_b   1.000
_cell.length_c   1.000
_cell.angle_alpha   90.00
_cell.angle_beta   90.00
_cell.angle_gamma   90.00
#
_symmetry.space_group_name_H-M   'P 1'
#
loop_
_entity.id
_entity.type
_entity.pdbx_description
1 polymer ?
#
loop_
_entity_poly.entity_id
_entity_poly.type
_entity_poly.pdbx_seq_one_letter_code
_entity_poly.pdbx_strand_id
1 'polypeptide(L)'
;IYSIDEAFIELRLHKSSYKECKNILNIIEKFTGIPVSIGMAQTKTLAKIAVSLAKKRKDNIFIFNEYSNMLNLFKNIDIFDIWGIGKRYAKSFYKNGIYTVFHLIHLNESWILSNFNINVLKTYMELKGVVCYPIETYKKPKKSITVSRSFVNPILSFDILEKYINDFAFLCSYKMRLE
;
A
#
# COMPACT_ATOMS: atom_id res chain seq x y z
N ILE A 1 -2.50 -6.41 9.96
CA ILE A 1 -3.24 -5.18 9.61
C ILE A 1 -2.24 -4.20 9.05
N TYR A 2 -2.57 -3.57 7.93
CA TYR A 2 -1.71 -2.59 7.27
C TYR A 2 -2.20 -1.14 7.50
N SER A 3 -3.49 -0.90 7.38
CA SER A 3 -4.15 0.37 7.68
C SER A 3 -5.50 0.14 8.38
N ILE A 4 -6.28 1.19 8.55
CA ILE A 4 -7.60 1.09 9.18
C ILE A 4 -8.59 0.25 8.34
N ASP A 5 -8.37 0.19 7.03
CA ASP A 5 -9.25 -0.42 6.02
C ASP A 5 -8.56 -1.52 5.20
N GLU A 6 -7.31 -1.88 5.53
CA GLU A 6 -6.54 -2.85 4.75
C GLU A 6 -5.76 -3.83 5.63
N ALA A 7 -5.79 -5.11 5.23
CA ALA A 7 -4.97 -6.16 5.83
C ALA A 7 -4.37 -7.06 4.74
N PHE A 8 -3.18 -7.58 5.00
CA PHE A 8 -2.58 -8.66 4.22
C PHE A 8 -2.67 -9.95 5.02
N ILE A 9 -3.05 -11.03 4.37
CA ILE A 9 -3.17 -12.38 4.93
C ILE A 9 -2.31 -13.30 4.08
N GLU A 10 -1.47 -14.11 4.73
CA GLU A 10 -0.74 -15.18 4.07
C GLU A 10 -1.62 -16.44 4.04
N LEU A 11 -1.90 -16.92 2.84
CA LEU A 11 -2.63 -18.16 2.65
C LEU A 11 -1.66 -19.23 2.13
N ARG A 12 -1.62 -20.37 2.82
CA ARG A 12 -0.96 -21.57 2.29
C ARG A 12 -1.89 -22.21 1.27
N LEU A 13 -1.54 -22.04 -0.02
CA LEU A 13 -2.37 -22.47 -1.13
C LEU A 13 -2.60 -23.98 -1.13
N HIS A 14 -3.83 -24.38 -0.93
CA HIS A 14 -4.39 -25.66 -1.31
C HIS A 14 -5.35 -25.44 -2.50
N LYS A 15 -5.76 -26.51 -3.18
CA LYS A 15 -6.43 -26.57 -4.50
C LYS A 15 -7.62 -25.62 -4.80
N SER A 16 -8.04 -24.71 -3.91
CA SER A 16 -9.24 -23.89 -4.12
C SER A 16 -9.15 -22.46 -3.57
N SER A 17 -8.18 -21.69 -4.06
CA SER A 17 -7.95 -20.29 -3.66
C SER A 17 -9.19 -19.38 -3.78
N TYR A 18 -10.01 -19.56 -4.81
CA TYR A 18 -11.24 -18.77 -5.01
C TYR A 18 -12.28 -19.06 -3.92
N LYS A 19 -12.48 -20.34 -3.56
CA LYS A 19 -13.43 -20.74 -2.51
C LYS A 19 -13.02 -20.18 -1.15
N GLU A 20 -11.73 -20.18 -0.85
CA GLU A 20 -11.19 -19.59 0.38
C GLU A 20 -11.40 -18.07 0.42
N CYS A 21 -11.10 -17.34 -0.67
CA CYS A 21 -11.39 -15.92 -0.78
C CYS A 21 -12.86 -15.62 -0.56
N LYS A 22 -13.75 -16.40 -1.17
CA LYS A 22 -15.21 -16.22 -1.01
C LYS A 22 -15.68 -16.49 0.41
N ASN A 23 -15.12 -17.49 1.08
CA ASN A 23 -15.42 -17.77 2.48
C ASN A 23 -14.98 -16.60 3.39
N ILE A 24 -13.77 -16.08 3.20
CA ILE A 24 -13.25 -14.94 3.97
C ILE A 24 -14.15 -13.72 3.76
N LEU A 25 -14.52 -13.44 2.51
CA LEU A 25 -15.39 -12.31 2.15
C LEU A 25 -16.75 -12.42 2.86
N ASN A 26 -17.40 -13.59 2.78
CA ASN A 26 -18.69 -13.84 3.44
C ASN A 26 -18.61 -13.72 4.97
N ILE A 27 -17.51 -14.21 5.58
CA ILE A 27 -17.29 -14.11 7.02
C ILE A 27 -17.19 -12.64 7.44
N ILE A 28 -16.36 -11.85 6.74
CA ILE A 28 -16.16 -10.44 7.05
C ILE A 28 -17.50 -9.69 6.92
N GLU A 29 -18.20 -9.84 5.81
CA GLU A 29 -19.48 -9.18 5.57
C GLU A 29 -20.53 -9.59 6.60
N LYS A 30 -20.63 -10.89 6.93
CA LYS A 30 -21.56 -11.40 7.95
C LYS A 30 -21.31 -10.81 9.34
N PHE A 31 -20.06 -10.68 9.78
CA PHE A 31 -19.73 -10.23 11.13
C PHE A 31 -19.60 -8.72 11.28
N THR A 32 -19.28 -8.00 10.20
CA THR A 32 -19.04 -6.54 10.26
C THR A 32 -20.10 -5.73 9.52
N GLY A 33 -20.85 -6.33 8.61
CA GLY A 33 -21.74 -5.63 7.68
C GLY A 33 -21.02 -4.81 6.63
N ILE A 34 -19.68 -4.91 6.54
CA ILE A 34 -18.85 -4.09 5.64
C ILE A 34 -18.47 -4.92 4.41
N PRO A 35 -18.85 -4.48 3.20
CA PRO A 35 -18.40 -5.13 1.98
C PRO A 35 -16.90 -4.90 1.75
N VAL A 36 -16.18 -5.96 1.42
CA VAL A 36 -14.73 -5.90 1.16
C VAL A 36 -14.40 -6.48 -0.21
N SER A 37 -13.19 -6.17 -0.71
CA SER A 37 -12.66 -6.76 -1.95
C SER A 37 -11.36 -7.50 -1.64
N ILE A 38 -11.18 -8.67 -2.26
CA ILE A 38 -10.00 -9.51 -2.06
C ILE A 38 -9.20 -9.62 -3.35
N GLY A 39 -7.91 -9.28 -3.27
CA GLY A 39 -6.92 -9.50 -4.30
C GLY A 39 -5.88 -10.52 -3.84
N MET A 40 -5.68 -11.60 -4.59
CA MET A 40 -4.69 -12.62 -4.28
C MET A 40 -3.56 -12.60 -5.30
N ALA A 41 -2.31 -12.59 -4.80
CA ALA A 41 -1.11 -12.64 -5.62
C ALA A 41 0.11 -13.11 -4.79
N GLN A 42 1.24 -13.31 -5.45
CA GLN A 42 2.48 -13.79 -4.82
C GLN A 42 3.16 -12.72 -3.96
N THR A 43 2.97 -11.44 -4.25
CA THR A 43 3.59 -10.31 -3.53
C THR A 43 2.54 -9.31 -3.07
N LYS A 44 2.89 -8.47 -2.08
CA LYS A 44 1.98 -7.42 -1.58
C LYS A 44 1.62 -6.40 -2.67
N THR A 45 2.59 -5.99 -3.48
CA THR A 45 2.34 -5.03 -4.57
C THR A 45 1.40 -5.60 -5.61
N LEU A 46 1.58 -6.86 -6.02
CA LEU A 46 0.67 -7.54 -6.93
C LEU A 46 -0.72 -7.75 -6.30
N ALA A 47 -0.79 -8.08 -5.01
CA ALA A 47 -2.06 -8.23 -4.30
C ALA A 47 -2.84 -6.91 -4.26
N LYS A 48 -2.20 -5.76 -4.09
CA LYS A 48 -2.83 -4.43 -4.15
C LYS A 48 -3.39 -4.13 -5.55
N ILE A 49 -2.66 -4.48 -6.61
CA ILE A 49 -3.17 -4.38 -7.98
C ILE A 49 -4.38 -5.31 -8.15
N ALA A 50 -4.30 -6.55 -7.66
CA ALA A 50 -5.42 -7.49 -7.70
C ALA A 50 -6.67 -6.95 -6.99
N VAL A 51 -6.53 -6.28 -5.83
CA VAL A 51 -7.66 -5.61 -5.15
C VAL A 51 -8.28 -4.51 -6.01
N SER A 52 -7.46 -3.69 -6.69
CA SER A 52 -7.99 -2.64 -7.58
C SER A 52 -8.79 -3.21 -8.76
N LEU A 53 -8.39 -4.38 -9.25
CA LEU A 53 -9.13 -5.12 -10.29
C LEU A 53 -10.38 -5.80 -9.72
N ALA A 54 -10.30 -6.35 -8.49
CA ALA A 54 -11.42 -6.98 -7.79
C ALA A 54 -12.58 -6.00 -7.57
N LYS A 55 -12.29 -4.73 -7.19
CA LYS A 55 -13.29 -3.67 -7.00
C LYS A 55 -14.12 -3.37 -8.27
N LYS A 56 -13.63 -3.74 -9.46
CA LYS A 56 -14.34 -3.59 -10.74
C LYS A 56 -15.19 -4.81 -11.10
N ARG A 57 -15.15 -5.88 -10.30
CA ARG A 57 -15.87 -7.15 -10.51
C ARG A 57 -17.07 -7.25 -9.58
N LYS A 58 -18.12 -7.93 -10.04
CA LYS A 58 -19.34 -8.17 -9.24
C LYS A 58 -19.09 -9.07 -8.02
N ASP A 59 -18.11 -9.97 -8.10
CA ASP A 59 -17.77 -10.91 -7.02
C ASP A 59 -16.73 -10.36 -6.04
N ASN A 60 -16.21 -9.17 -6.28
CA ASN A 60 -15.19 -8.50 -5.45
C ASN A 60 -13.93 -9.36 -5.20
N ILE A 61 -13.63 -10.33 -6.09
CA ILE A 61 -12.46 -11.20 -5.97
C ILE A 61 -11.65 -11.15 -7.26
N PHE A 62 -10.33 -11.01 -7.13
CA PHE A 62 -9.39 -11.16 -8.24
C PHE A 62 -8.15 -11.95 -7.79
N ILE A 63 -7.76 -12.94 -8.59
CA ILE A 63 -6.62 -13.82 -8.31
C ILE A 63 -5.68 -13.80 -9.50
N PHE A 64 -4.42 -13.47 -9.26
CA PHE A 64 -3.36 -13.66 -10.24
C PHE A 64 -2.89 -15.11 -10.21
N ASN A 65 -3.28 -15.90 -11.21
CA ASN A 65 -2.91 -17.31 -11.32
C ASN A 65 -1.61 -17.53 -12.11
N GLU A 66 -1.42 -16.78 -13.21
CA GLU A 66 -0.30 -16.95 -14.14
C GLU A 66 0.32 -15.60 -14.53
N TYR A 67 1.66 -15.57 -14.60
CA TYR A 67 2.41 -14.36 -14.94
C TYR A 67 2.12 -13.89 -16.39
N SER A 68 1.88 -14.80 -17.33
CA SER A 68 1.54 -14.48 -18.72
C SER A 68 0.28 -13.61 -18.85
N ASN A 69 -0.73 -13.89 -18.03
CA ASN A 69 -1.98 -13.11 -18.01
C ASN A 69 -1.77 -11.72 -17.35
N MET A 70 -0.82 -11.59 -16.44
CA MET A 70 -0.49 -10.31 -15.81
C MET A 70 0.08 -9.29 -16.79
N LEU A 71 0.92 -9.71 -17.75
CA LEU A 71 1.57 -8.81 -18.72
C LEU A 71 0.55 -8.02 -19.55
N ASN A 72 -0.54 -8.64 -19.97
CA ASN A 72 -1.60 -7.96 -20.72
C ASN A 72 -2.35 -6.94 -19.84
N LEU A 73 -2.57 -7.26 -18.56
CA LEU A 73 -3.21 -6.34 -17.62
C LEU A 73 -2.30 -5.15 -17.32
N PHE A 74 -1.00 -5.36 -17.20
CA PHE A 74 -0.01 -4.32 -16.90
C PHE A 74 0.08 -3.22 -17.98
N LYS A 75 -0.31 -3.49 -19.22
CA LYS A 75 -0.41 -2.49 -20.28
C LYS A 75 -1.46 -1.40 -19.99
N ASN A 76 -2.47 -1.74 -19.20
CA ASN A 76 -3.62 -0.87 -18.91
C ASN A 76 -3.60 -0.31 -17.49
N ILE A 77 -2.56 -0.59 -16.68
CA ILE A 77 -2.43 -0.08 -15.33
C ILE A 77 -1.44 1.08 -15.35
N ASP A 78 -1.90 2.26 -14.95
CA ASP A 78 -1.07 3.45 -14.84
C ASP A 78 0.00 3.28 -13.76
N ILE A 79 1.18 3.87 -14.00
CA ILE A 79 2.29 3.85 -13.05
C ILE A 79 1.91 4.50 -11.70
N PHE A 80 1.03 5.49 -11.73
CA PHE A 80 0.55 6.19 -10.53
C PHE A 80 -0.33 5.32 -9.62
N ASP A 81 -1.00 4.30 -10.18
CA ASP A 81 -1.87 3.38 -9.43
C ASP A 81 -1.07 2.32 -8.66
N ILE A 82 0.25 2.30 -8.81
CA ILE A 82 1.11 1.32 -8.14
C ILE A 82 1.33 1.74 -6.69
N TRP A 83 1.14 0.80 -5.77
CA TRP A 83 1.46 0.98 -4.37
C TRP A 83 2.94 1.35 -4.17
N GLY A 84 3.19 2.47 -3.46
CA GLY A 84 4.53 3.01 -3.23
C GLY A 84 5.00 4.02 -4.28
N ILE A 85 4.26 4.23 -5.38
CA ILE A 85 4.56 5.27 -6.38
C ILE A 85 3.60 6.46 -6.20
N GLY A 86 4.06 7.48 -5.50
CA GLY A 86 3.32 8.73 -5.32
C GLY A 86 3.46 9.70 -6.50
N LYS A 87 2.71 10.80 -6.48
CA LYS A 87 2.68 11.85 -7.54
C LYS A 87 4.07 12.28 -8.04
N ARG A 88 5.03 12.43 -7.13
CA ARG A 88 6.39 12.88 -7.48
C ARG A 88 7.13 11.83 -8.32
N TYR A 89 7.06 10.56 -7.93
CA TYR A 89 7.68 9.47 -8.69
C TYR A 89 6.97 9.23 -10.02
N ALA A 90 5.63 9.21 -10.04
CA ALA A 90 4.87 9.07 -11.28
C ALA A 90 5.24 10.16 -12.29
N LYS A 91 5.32 11.44 -11.86
CA LYS A 91 5.76 12.54 -12.73
C LYS A 91 7.16 12.31 -13.29
N SER A 92 8.08 11.75 -12.50
CA SER A 92 9.44 11.40 -12.97
C SER A 92 9.41 10.28 -14.00
N PHE A 93 8.61 9.24 -13.79
CA PHE A 93 8.43 8.15 -14.75
C PHE A 93 7.84 8.67 -16.07
N TYR A 94 6.79 9.48 -16.02
CA TYR A 94 6.15 10.07 -17.22
C TYR A 94 7.13 10.91 -18.06
N LYS A 95 8.01 11.69 -17.41
CA LYS A 95 9.05 12.46 -18.10
C LYS A 95 10.03 11.57 -18.88
N ASN A 96 10.20 10.32 -18.47
CA ASN A 96 11.04 9.33 -19.13
C ASN A 96 10.26 8.37 -20.04
N GLY A 97 8.99 8.69 -20.40
CA GLY A 97 8.17 7.89 -21.29
C GLY A 97 7.58 6.62 -20.67
N ILE A 98 7.62 6.49 -19.34
CA ILE A 98 7.16 5.31 -18.60
C ILE A 98 5.79 5.63 -18.02
N TYR A 99 4.73 5.10 -18.64
CA TYR A 99 3.34 5.42 -18.29
C TYR A 99 2.63 4.29 -17.57
N THR A 100 3.03 3.03 -17.82
CA THR A 100 2.30 1.86 -17.33
C THR A 100 3.21 0.91 -16.55
N VAL A 101 2.59 0.01 -15.78
CA VAL A 101 3.30 -1.10 -15.11
C VAL A 101 4.10 -1.91 -16.13
N PHE A 102 3.54 -2.12 -17.34
CA PHE A 102 4.23 -2.85 -18.41
C PHE A 102 5.56 -2.18 -18.78
N HIS A 103 5.59 -0.85 -18.95
CA HIS A 103 6.84 -0.12 -19.22
C HIS A 103 7.84 -0.29 -18.08
N LEU A 104 7.37 -0.18 -16.82
CA LEU A 104 8.23 -0.27 -15.65
C LEU A 104 8.94 -1.61 -15.55
N ILE A 105 8.23 -2.74 -15.69
CA ILE A 105 8.82 -4.08 -15.51
C ILE A 105 9.87 -4.45 -16.58
N HIS A 106 9.89 -3.73 -17.71
CA HIS A 106 10.88 -3.92 -18.77
C HIS A 106 12.12 -3.03 -18.63
N LEU A 107 12.17 -2.19 -17.59
CA LEU A 107 13.36 -1.39 -17.31
C LEU A 107 14.50 -2.26 -16.74
N ASN A 108 15.72 -1.71 -16.81
CA ASN A 108 16.86 -2.29 -16.14
C ASN A 108 16.91 -1.85 -14.66
N GLU A 109 17.29 -2.74 -13.75
CA GLU A 109 17.43 -2.46 -12.32
C GLU A 109 18.42 -1.33 -12.03
N SER A 110 19.55 -1.31 -12.76
CA SER A 110 20.56 -0.24 -12.65
C SER A 110 20.00 1.13 -13.00
N TRP A 111 19.13 1.20 -14.02
CA TRP A 111 18.45 2.45 -14.37
C TRP A 111 17.51 2.92 -13.25
N ILE A 112 16.78 1.99 -12.62
CA ILE A 112 15.88 2.31 -11.49
C ILE A 112 16.68 2.84 -10.30
N LEU A 113 17.80 2.20 -9.96
CA LEU A 113 18.66 2.64 -8.85
C LEU A 113 19.33 3.99 -9.12
N SER A 114 19.67 4.30 -10.37
CA SER A 114 20.28 5.58 -10.74
C SER A 114 19.28 6.75 -10.70
N ASN A 115 17.98 6.49 -10.89
CA ASN A 115 16.96 7.53 -10.99
C ASN A 115 16.02 7.60 -9.78
N PHE A 116 15.96 6.54 -8.98
CA PHE A 116 15.04 6.39 -7.85
C PHE A 116 15.73 5.73 -6.65
N ASN A 117 15.01 5.59 -5.55
CA ASN A 117 15.50 4.97 -4.33
C ASN A 117 15.22 3.46 -4.28
N ILE A 118 15.78 2.82 -3.26
CA ILE A 118 15.63 1.38 -3.00
C ILE A 118 14.16 0.94 -2.84
N ASN A 119 13.25 1.82 -2.38
CA ASN A 119 11.85 1.46 -2.23
C ASN A 119 11.16 1.29 -3.59
N VAL A 120 11.50 2.13 -4.58
CA VAL A 120 11.01 1.98 -5.96
C VAL A 120 11.56 0.69 -6.58
N LEU A 121 12.84 0.36 -6.31
CA LEU A 121 13.41 -0.91 -6.76
C LEU A 121 12.66 -2.11 -6.13
N LYS A 122 12.38 -2.07 -4.83
CA LYS A 122 11.58 -3.14 -4.18
C LYS A 122 10.20 -3.29 -4.80
N THR A 123 9.51 -2.17 -5.08
CA THR A 123 8.22 -2.20 -5.78
C THR A 123 8.34 -2.84 -7.17
N TYR A 124 9.37 -2.48 -7.93
CA TYR A 124 9.68 -3.10 -9.22
C TYR A 124 9.92 -4.62 -9.09
N MET A 125 10.71 -5.05 -8.10
CA MET A 125 10.97 -6.48 -7.86
C MET A 125 9.69 -7.24 -7.49
N GLU A 126 8.83 -6.64 -6.67
CA GLU A 126 7.54 -7.23 -6.31
C GLU A 126 6.60 -7.37 -7.51
N LEU A 127 6.60 -6.42 -8.45
CA LEU A 127 5.86 -6.53 -9.71
C LEU A 127 6.35 -7.69 -10.58
N LYS A 128 7.60 -8.09 -10.42
CA LYS A 128 8.21 -9.27 -11.08
C LYS A 128 8.03 -10.57 -10.27
N GLY A 129 7.29 -10.53 -9.17
CA GLY A 129 7.00 -11.71 -8.34
C GLY A 129 8.03 -12.00 -7.24
N VAL A 130 9.03 -11.14 -7.05
CA VAL A 130 10.04 -11.29 -5.99
C VAL A 130 9.54 -10.63 -4.71
N VAL A 131 9.38 -11.41 -3.62
CA VAL A 131 8.89 -10.92 -2.34
C VAL A 131 9.94 -10.03 -1.67
N CYS A 132 9.65 -8.72 -1.57
CA CYS A 132 10.49 -7.72 -0.90
C CYS A 132 9.87 -7.18 0.39
N TYR A 133 8.56 -7.36 0.58
CA TYR A 133 7.81 -6.93 1.75
C TYR A 133 7.14 -8.13 2.43
N PRO A 134 7.84 -8.87 3.32
CA PRO A 134 7.26 -10.01 4.02
C PRO A 134 6.11 -9.57 4.94
N ILE A 135 5.22 -10.49 5.31
CA ILE A 135 4.18 -10.23 6.30
C ILE A 135 4.84 -10.20 7.68
N GLU A 136 4.71 -9.06 8.37
CA GLU A 136 5.21 -8.89 9.74
C GLU A 136 4.16 -9.43 10.72
N THR A 137 4.56 -10.40 11.54
CA THR A 137 3.68 -11.06 12.54
C THR A 137 3.64 -10.31 13.86
N TYR A 138 4.58 -9.39 14.09
CA TYR A 138 4.66 -8.57 15.31
C TYR A 138 4.85 -7.10 14.96
N LYS A 139 4.28 -6.24 15.83
CA LYS A 139 4.40 -4.80 15.71
C LYS A 139 5.77 -4.37 16.22
N LYS A 140 6.54 -3.71 15.37
CA LYS A 140 7.80 -3.08 15.80
C LYS A 140 7.50 -1.87 16.68
N PRO A 141 8.36 -1.59 17.70
CA PRO A 141 8.21 -0.38 18.52
C PRO A 141 8.29 0.87 17.65
N LYS A 142 7.52 1.87 18.01
CA LYS A 142 7.54 3.16 17.30
C LYS A 142 8.90 3.85 17.52
N LYS A 143 9.50 4.35 16.45
CA LYS A 143 10.77 5.10 16.50
C LYS A 143 10.58 6.57 16.86
N SER A 144 9.37 7.10 16.67
CA SER A 144 9.04 8.49 16.96
C SER A 144 7.55 8.63 17.25
N ILE A 145 7.21 9.61 18.07
CA ILE A 145 5.84 10.02 18.39
C ILE A 145 5.71 11.49 18.03
N THR A 146 4.67 11.80 17.25
CA THR A 146 4.42 13.16 16.78
C THR A 146 3.00 13.59 17.14
N VAL A 147 2.88 14.84 17.58
CA VAL A 147 1.60 15.54 17.73
C VAL A 147 1.65 16.79 16.85
N SER A 148 0.64 16.96 16.00
CA SER A 148 0.56 18.12 15.11
C SER A 148 -0.88 18.59 14.96
N ARG A 149 -1.04 19.89 14.68
CA ARG A 149 -2.31 20.53 14.34
C ARG A 149 -2.09 21.56 13.23
N SER A 150 -3.05 21.65 12.32
CA SER A 150 -3.12 22.75 11.37
C SER A 150 -4.05 23.82 11.90
N PHE A 151 -3.65 25.09 11.75
CA PHE A 151 -4.46 26.26 12.16
C PHE A 151 -5.06 26.91 10.91
N VAL A 152 -6.32 27.34 11.00
CA VAL A 152 -7.01 28.04 9.91
C VAL A 152 -6.35 29.40 9.64
N ASN A 153 -5.99 30.11 10.73
CA ASN A 153 -5.29 31.40 10.66
C ASN A 153 -3.88 31.28 11.29
N PRO A 154 -2.90 32.03 10.81
CA PRO A 154 -1.58 32.09 11.42
C PRO A 154 -1.66 32.53 12.88
N ILE A 155 -0.88 31.90 13.77
CA ILE A 155 -0.75 32.33 15.16
C ILE A 155 0.29 33.45 15.20
N LEU A 156 -0.14 34.66 15.64
CA LEU A 156 0.71 35.86 15.71
C LEU A 156 1.09 36.22 17.15
N SER A 157 0.42 35.63 18.17
CA SER A 157 0.72 35.89 19.59
C SER A 157 1.62 34.79 20.15
N PHE A 158 2.67 35.21 20.86
CA PHE A 158 3.59 34.31 21.56
C PHE A 158 2.88 33.50 22.65
N ASP A 159 2.02 34.13 23.45
CA ASP A 159 1.29 33.48 24.54
C ASP A 159 0.36 32.36 24.03
N ILE A 160 -0.28 32.59 22.89
CA ILE A 160 -1.12 31.59 22.25
C ILE A 160 -0.26 30.42 21.73
N LEU A 161 0.88 30.73 21.12
CA LEU A 161 1.83 29.72 20.65
C LEU A 161 2.38 28.88 21.77
N GLU A 162 2.80 29.51 22.90
CA GLU A 162 3.30 28.81 24.07
C GLU A 162 2.28 27.85 24.66
N LYS A 163 1.01 28.26 24.74
CA LYS A 163 -0.08 27.39 25.20
C LYS A 163 -0.20 26.14 24.32
N TYR A 164 -0.18 26.30 22.98
CA TYR A 164 -0.25 25.15 22.08
C TYR A 164 0.98 24.24 22.19
N ILE A 165 2.18 24.80 22.36
CA ILE A 165 3.40 24.00 22.57
C ILE A 165 3.28 23.16 23.84
N ASN A 166 2.79 23.74 24.93
CA ASN A 166 2.57 23.04 26.19
C ASN A 166 1.54 21.92 26.04
N ASP A 167 0.42 22.18 25.36
CA ASP A 167 -0.61 21.17 25.06
C ASP A 167 -0.03 20.02 24.21
N PHE A 168 0.77 20.32 23.19
CA PHE A 168 1.40 19.31 22.35
C PHE A 168 2.44 18.50 23.10
N ALA A 169 3.25 19.13 23.94
CA ALA A 169 4.23 18.45 24.79
C ALA A 169 3.54 17.47 25.75
N PHE A 170 2.46 17.91 26.39
CA PHE A 170 1.65 17.07 27.26
C PHE A 170 1.07 15.85 26.51
N LEU A 171 0.42 16.08 25.37
CA LEU A 171 -0.15 15.02 24.55
C LEU A 171 0.92 14.05 24.01
N CYS A 172 2.09 14.57 23.64
CA CYS A 172 3.21 13.76 23.17
C CYS A 172 3.75 12.87 24.29
N SER A 173 3.95 13.43 25.50
CA SER A 173 4.40 12.68 26.67
C SER A 173 3.39 11.63 27.12
N TYR A 174 2.09 11.94 27.03
CA TYR A 174 1.01 10.99 27.32
C TYR A 174 1.04 9.80 26.35
N LYS A 175 1.11 10.07 25.04
CA LYS A 175 1.22 9.01 24.00
C LYS A 175 2.47 8.16 24.19
N MET A 176 3.59 8.76 24.60
CA MET A 176 4.85 8.06 24.83
C MET A 176 4.76 7.07 26.00
N ARG A 177 3.96 7.40 27.04
CA ARG A 177 3.73 6.48 28.18
C ARG A 177 2.79 5.32 27.87
N LEU A 178 2.03 5.39 26.77
CA LEU A 178 1.11 4.32 26.32
C LEU A 178 1.77 3.31 25.37
N GLU A 179 3.00 3.55 24.92
CA GLU A 179 3.77 2.65 24.04
C GLU A 179 4.72 1.76 24.82
#